data_ba7e47948d1bbab22c48a5a538032e36
#
_entry.id   ba7e47948d1bbab22c48a5a538032e36
#
_cell.length_a   1.000
_cell.length_b   1.000
_cell.length_c   1.000
_cell.angle_alpha   90.00
_cell.angle_beta   90.00
_cell.angle_gamma   90.00
#
_symmetry.space_group_name_H-M   'P 1'
#
loop_
_entity.id
_entity.type
_entity.pdbx_description
1 polymer ?
#
loop_
_entity_poly.entity_id
_entity_poly.type
_entity_poly.pdbx_seq_one_letter_code
_entity_poly.pdbx_strand_id
1 'polypeptide(L)'
;VLLGALIVAAFVKPMTHDVTAAPKGPYADGPVTRGFLDGYNTMDALASLAFSIVIIDAVRRLGITSPRRIAVETAKSGIVSVLGMAAIYASLAWMGATSIGVITADNGGTALAGISRHFFGSFGQVLIAAIVLVACLKTSIGLVTACAEMFAEMFPRLGYRAWALTFTGVSLAVSNIGLSAIISWSTPLLMFLYPLAIALILLGLASPWLKGRGSILVGVVACVGVAALFDLLAALPSAPAGRDALVDGARTVLPWFENGFGWVVPGLLGLVGGAIVSRVRHLSLIHISEPTR
;
A
#
# COMPACT_ATOMS: atom_id res chain seq x y z
N VAL A 1 9.80 20.15 9.72
CA VAL A 1 9.66 21.24 10.69
C VAL A 1 8.26 21.84 10.65
N LEU A 2 7.73 22.25 9.49
CA LEU A 2 6.46 22.96 9.38
C LEU A 2 5.23 22.08 9.68
N LEU A 3 5.18 20.85 9.16
CA LEU A 3 4.14 19.88 9.53
C LEU A 3 4.22 19.57 11.04
N GLY A 4 5.43 19.47 11.60
CA GLY A 4 5.63 19.31 13.03
C GLY A 4 5.09 20.48 13.86
N ALA A 5 5.26 21.71 13.39
CA ALA A 5 4.68 22.89 14.06
C ALA A 5 3.14 22.86 14.05
N LEU A 6 2.54 22.43 12.92
CA LEU A 6 1.09 22.26 12.82
C LEU A 6 0.57 21.16 13.77
N ILE A 7 1.28 20.03 13.82
CA ILE A 7 0.98 18.92 14.75
C ILE A 7 1.06 19.41 16.20
N VAL A 8 2.13 20.10 16.57
CA VAL A 8 2.30 20.66 17.94
C VAL A 8 1.18 21.65 18.26
N ALA A 9 0.85 22.54 17.33
CA ALA A 9 -0.25 23.50 17.53
C ALA A 9 -1.60 22.79 17.77
N ALA A 10 -1.88 21.74 17.02
CA ALA A 10 -3.11 20.95 17.17
C ALA A 10 -3.15 20.14 18.47
N PHE A 11 -2.01 19.69 19.00
CA PHE A 11 -1.95 19.02 20.30
C PHE A 11 -2.09 20.02 21.46
N VAL A 12 -1.47 21.20 21.37
CA VAL A 12 -1.51 22.22 22.42
C VAL A 12 -2.90 22.87 22.51
N LYS A 13 -3.53 23.09 21.36
CA LYS A 13 -4.86 23.72 21.29
C LYS A 13 -5.72 23.00 20.27
N PRO A 14 -6.33 21.85 20.64
CA PRO A 14 -7.21 21.12 19.74
C PRO A 14 -8.42 21.97 19.33
N MET A 15 -8.88 21.83 18.09
CA MET A 15 -9.97 22.64 17.54
C MET A 15 -11.29 22.37 18.23
N THR A 16 -11.55 21.12 18.64
CA THR A 16 -12.66 20.77 19.51
C THR A 16 -12.16 19.87 20.63
N HIS A 17 -12.73 20.06 21.82
CA HIS A 17 -12.48 19.16 22.96
C HIS A 17 -13.48 18.02 23.00
N ASP A 18 -14.54 18.09 22.22
CA ASP A 18 -15.58 17.06 22.19
C ASP A 18 -15.25 15.96 21.16
N VAL A 19 -14.20 15.19 21.49
CA VAL A 19 -13.76 14.03 20.70
C VAL A 19 -14.66 12.81 20.94
N THR A 20 -15.70 12.98 21.77
CA THR A 20 -16.67 11.94 22.15
C THR A 20 -17.75 11.69 21.11
N ALA A 21 -17.69 12.37 19.97
CA ALA A 21 -18.59 12.10 18.86
C ALA A 21 -18.47 10.61 18.46
N ALA A 22 -19.60 9.89 18.58
CA ALA A 22 -19.65 8.48 18.21
C ALA A 22 -19.14 8.29 16.76
N PRO A 23 -18.40 7.19 16.47
CA PRO A 23 -17.95 6.89 15.13
C PRO A 23 -19.14 6.92 14.15
N LYS A 24 -18.97 7.58 13.01
CA LYS A 24 -20.03 7.75 12.00
C LYS A 24 -19.69 6.97 10.72
N GLY A 25 -20.74 6.57 9.99
CA GLY A 25 -20.59 5.88 8.72
C GLY A 25 -19.85 4.55 8.85
N PRO A 26 -18.91 4.24 7.96
CA PRO A 26 -18.19 2.95 7.93
C PRO A 26 -17.38 2.63 9.20
N TYR A 27 -17.13 3.61 10.06
CA TYR A 27 -16.40 3.44 11.33
C TYR A 27 -17.30 3.02 12.49
N ALA A 28 -18.64 3.01 12.34
CA ALA A 28 -19.57 2.66 13.41
C ALA A 28 -19.43 1.18 13.83
N ASP A 29 -19.23 0.28 12.86
CA ASP A 29 -19.26 -1.18 13.04
C ASP A 29 -17.88 -1.83 12.95
N GLY A 30 -16.81 -1.16 13.31
CA GLY A 30 -15.47 -1.76 13.30
C GLY A 30 -14.37 -0.75 12.99
N PRO A 31 -14.15 0.25 13.85
CA PRO A 31 -13.22 1.35 13.58
C PRO A 31 -11.78 0.89 13.35
N VAL A 32 -11.34 -0.17 14.04
CA VAL A 32 -9.98 -0.70 13.90
C VAL A 32 -9.77 -1.36 12.53
N THR A 33 -10.69 -2.22 12.13
CA THR A 33 -10.65 -2.90 10.81
C THR A 33 -10.73 -1.89 9.68
N ARG A 34 -11.62 -0.91 9.81
CA ARG A 34 -11.77 0.15 8.82
C ARG A 34 -10.52 1.01 8.73
N GLY A 35 -9.96 1.43 9.86
CA GLY A 35 -8.69 2.17 9.88
C GLY A 35 -7.53 1.40 9.26
N PHE A 36 -7.47 0.08 9.47
CA PHE A 36 -6.49 -0.78 8.82
C PHE A 36 -6.65 -0.78 7.28
N LEU A 37 -7.88 -0.94 6.78
CA LEU A 37 -8.16 -0.90 5.33
C LEU A 37 -7.90 0.48 4.72
N ASP A 38 -8.26 1.55 5.43
CA ASP A 38 -7.97 2.91 4.97
C ASP A 38 -6.46 3.21 4.96
N GLY A 39 -5.67 2.47 5.75
CA GLY A 39 -4.21 2.45 5.65
C GLY A 39 -3.70 2.00 4.27
N TYR A 40 -4.45 1.23 3.50
CA TYR A 40 -4.09 0.88 2.12
C TYR A 40 -4.00 2.12 1.22
N ASN A 41 -4.81 3.14 1.49
CA ASN A 41 -4.82 4.38 0.71
C ASN A 41 -3.52 5.20 0.89
N THR A 42 -2.69 4.91 1.89
CA THR A 42 -1.38 5.55 2.06
C THR A 42 -0.36 5.07 1.02
N MET A 43 -0.58 3.92 0.40
CA MET A 43 0.28 3.29 -0.62
C MET A 43 1.70 2.98 -0.15
N ASP A 44 2.01 3.06 1.14
CA ASP A 44 3.37 2.92 1.68
C ASP A 44 3.96 1.53 1.46
N ALA A 45 3.16 0.47 1.61
CA ALA A 45 3.65 -0.90 1.39
C ALA A 45 4.02 -1.15 -0.09
N LEU A 46 3.20 -0.66 -1.03
CA LEU A 46 3.49 -0.76 -2.46
C LEU A 46 4.71 0.11 -2.84
N ALA A 47 4.79 1.33 -2.30
CA ALA A 47 5.92 2.22 -2.50
C ALA A 47 7.21 1.60 -1.94
N SER A 48 7.17 0.97 -0.78
CA SER A 48 8.35 0.32 -0.17
C SER A 48 8.87 -0.84 -1.02
N LEU A 49 7.99 -1.61 -1.66
CA LEU A 49 8.38 -2.64 -2.62
C LEU A 49 9.07 -2.03 -3.85
N ALA A 50 8.49 -0.96 -4.42
CA ALA A 50 9.06 -0.26 -5.57
C ALA A 50 10.43 0.37 -5.25
N PHE A 51 10.58 0.99 -4.08
CA PHE A 51 11.84 1.63 -3.66
C PHE A 51 12.87 0.67 -3.07
N SER A 52 12.55 -0.61 -2.88
CA SER A 52 13.45 -1.59 -2.26
C SER A 52 14.82 -1.68 -2.95
N ILE A 53 14.84 -1.61 -4.28
CA ILE A 53 16.07 -1.62 -5.08
C ILE A 53 16.93 -0.40 -4.76
N VAL A 54 16.31 0.79 -4.75
CA VAL A 54 17.01 2.06 -4.46
C VAL A 54 17.61 2.05 -3.06
N ILE A 55 16.88 1.50 -2.07
CA ILE A 55 17.37 1.37 -0.68
C ILE A 55 18.55 0.41 -0.61
N ILE A 56 18.47 -0.74 -1.28
CA ILE A 56 19.56 -1.74 -1.33
C ILE A 56 20.81 -1.11 -1.95
N ASP A 57 20.66 -0.37 -3.04
CA ASP A 57 21.79 0.29 -3.70
C ASP A 57 22.38 1.42 -2.84
N ALA A 58 21.55 2.17 -2.11
CA ALA A 58 22.04 3.16 -1.15
C ALA A 58 22.88 2.51 -0.04
N VAL A 59 22.42 1.37 0.51
CA VAL A 59 23.18 0.63 1.53
C VAL A 59 24.50 0.07 0.97
N ARG A 60 24.49 -0.42 -0.28
CA ARG A 60 25.71 -0.87 -0.96
C ARG A 60 26.72 0.25 -1.16
N ARG A 61 26.28 1.45 -1.51
CA ARG A 61 27.13 2.65 -1.65
C ARG A 61 27.80 3.07 -0.35
N LEU A 62 27.24 2.68 0.80
CA LEU A 62 27.87 2.85 2.12
C LEU A 62 28.99 1.82 2.41
N GLY A 63 29.36 0.99 1.42
CA GLY A 63 30.42 -0.01 1.53
C GLY A 63 29.96 -1.35 2.12
N ILE A 64 28.64 -1.54 2.32
CA ILE A 64 28.10 -2.79 2.85
C ILE A 64 27.79 -3.73 1.68
N THR A 65 28.62 -4.76 1.48
CA THR A 65 28.50 -5.71 0.35
C THR A 65 27.88 -7.05 0.74
N SER A 66 27.95 -7.43 2.02
CA SER A 66 27.42 -8.71 2.50
C SER A 66 25.88 -8.72 2.48
N PRO A 67 25.21 -9.67 1.80
CA PRO A 67 23.76 -9.75 1.71
C PRO A 67 23.06 -9.75 3.09
N ARG A 68 23.65 -10.46 4.07
CA ARG A 68 23.10 -10.51 5.42
C ARG A 68 23.17 -9.15 6.13
N ARG A 69 24.28 -8.42 5.96
CA ARG A 69 24.41 -7.08 6.55
C ARG A 69 23.47 -6.08 5.86
N ILE A 70 23.35 -6.14 4.55
CA ILE A 70 22.38 -5.32 3.79
C ILE A 70 20.98 -5.53 4.36
N ALA A 71 20.53 -6.77 4.51
CA ALA A 71 19.21 -7.09 5.05
C ALA A 71 19.02 -6.56 6.48
N VAL A 72 20.02 -6.71 7.36
CA VAL A 72 19.94 -6.24 8.75
C VAL A 72 19.89 -4.72 8.83
N GLU A 73 20.75 -4.01 8.10
CA GLU A 73 20.77 -2.53 8.13
C GLU A 73 19.51 -1.93 7.47
N THR A 74 19.02 -2.56 6.40
CA THR A 74 17.73 -2.19 5.80
C THR A 74 16.58 -2.42 6.78
N ALA A 75 16.56 -3.54 7.51
CA ALA A 75 15.52 -3.81 8.50
C ALA A 75 15.55 -2.81 9.67
N LYS A 76 16.74 -2.46 10.18
CA LYS A 76 16.88 -1.46 11.26
C LYS A 76 16.38 -0.07 10.81
N SER A 77 16.78 0.38 9.64
CA SER A 77 16.31 1.66 9.09
C SER A 77 14.80 1.62 8.81
N GLY A 78 14.28 0.47 8.37
CA GLY A 78 12.86 0.24 8.19
C GLY A 78 12.05 0.38 9.48
N ILE A 79 12.52 -0.18 10.60
CA ILE A 79 11.84 -0.04 11.91
C ILE A 79 11.77 1.44 12.31
N VAL A 80 12.87 2.19 12.20
CA VAL A 80 12.88 3.62 12.53
C VAL A 80 11.92 4.39 11.64
N SER A 81 11.88 4.09 10.33
CA SER A 81 10.95 4.71 9.38
C SER A 81 9.49 4.41 9.73
N VAL A 82 9.16 3.15 10.02
CA VAL A 82 7.79 2.74 10.38
C VAL A 82 7.33 3.43 11.67
N LEU A 83 8.17 3.51 12.69
CA LEU A 83 7.84 4.20 13.93
C LEU A 83 7.63 5.71 13.70
N GLY A 84 8.46 6.34 12.88
CA GLY A 84 8.31 7.75 12.52
C GLY A 84 7.02 8.00 11.73
N MET A 85 6.70 7.14 10.76
CA MET A 85 5.46 7.22 9.98
C MET A 85 4.23 6.99 10.86
N ALA A 86 4.25 5.99 11.74
CA ALA A 86 3.16 5.73 12.68
C ALA A 86 2.87 6.94 13.58
N ALA A 87 3.91 7.61 14.08
CA ALA A 87 3.77 8.83 14.87
C ALA A 87 3.14 9.98 14.06
N ILE A 88 3.57 10.17 12.81
CA ILE A 88 3.02 11.21 11.92
C ILE A 88 1.55 10.91 11.59
N TYR A 89 1.23 9.66 11.19
CA TYR A 89 -0.14 9.30 10.83
C TYR A 89 -1.10 9.36 12.02
N ALA A 90 -0.67 8.93 13.21
CA ALA A 90 -1.46 9.07 14.43
C ALA A 90 -1.74 10.55 14.74
N SER A 91 -0.74 11.43 14.55
CA SER A 91 -0.90 12.87 14.75
C SER A 91 -1.85 13.49 13.72
N LEU A 92 -1.76 13.10 12.44
CA LEU A 92 -2.68 13.56 11.40
C LEU A 92 -4.11 13.06 11.63
N ALA A 93 -4.27 11.81 12.08
CA ALA A 93 -5.58 11.26 12.45
C ALA A 93 -6.20 12.02 13.63
N TRP A 94 -5.40 12.35 14.65
CA TRP A 94 -5.82 13.20 15.77
C TRP A 94 -6.26 14.59 15.29
N MET A 95 -5.47 15.24 14.43
CA MET A 95 -5.82 16.53 13.84
C MET A 95 -7.13 16.45 13.05
N GLY A 96 -7.31 15.41 12.25
CA GLY A 96 -8.55 15.17 11.51
C GLY A 96 -9.74 14.98 12.45
N ALA A 97 -9.60 14.16 13.49
CA ALA A 97 -10.66 13.91 14.47
C ALA A 97 -11.11 15.18 15.21
N THR A 98 -10.14 16.01 15.63
CA THR A 98 -10.44 17.28 16.32
C THR A 98 -10.95 18.40 15.40
N SER A 99 -10.85 18.23 14.08
CA SER A 99 -11.37 19.20 13.11
C SER A 99 -12.84 18.96 12.73
N ILE A 100 -13.43 17.84 13.14
CA ILE A 100 -14.82 17.49 12.83
C ILE A 100 -15.76 18.52 13.43
N GLY A 101 -16.66 19.04 12.58
CA GLY A 101 -17.63 20.08 12.97
C GLY A 101 -17.09 21.51 12.91
N VAL A 102 -15.78 21.70 12.76
CA VAL A 102 -15.12 23.02 12.61
C VAL A 102 -14.77 23.27 11.14
N ILE A 103 -14.33 22.23 10.43
CA ILE A 103 -13.90 22.32 9.04
C ILE A 103 -14.74 21.37 8.19
N THR A 104 -15.27 21.89 7.08
CA THR A 104 -15.89 21.10 6.01
C THR A 104 -14.85 20.82 4.95
N ALA A 105 -14.65 19.55 4.60
CA ALA A 105 -13.65 19.14 3.64
C ALA A 105 -14.13 17.93 2.83
N ASP A 106 -13.88 17.95 1.52
CA ASP A 106 -14.25 16.86 0.60
C ASP A 106 -13.18 15.75 0.54
N ASN A 107 -11.96 16.09 0.93
CA ASN A 107 -10.81 15.17 0.93
C ASN A 107 -9.74 15.62 1.93
N GLY A 108 -8.74 14.74 2.18
CA GLY A 108 -7.65 15.02 3.12
C GLY A 108 -6.81 16.25 2.79
N GLY A 109 -6.67 16.61 1.51
CA GLY A 109 -5.94 17.81 1.09
C GLY A 109 -6.66 19.09 1.49
N THR A 110 -7.97 19.17 1.25
CA THR A 110 -8.80 20.31 1.65
C THR A 110 -8.95 20.40 3.17
N ALA A 111 -9.03 19.25 3.87
CA ALA A 111 -9.01 19.20 5.33
C ALA A 111 -7.73 19.81 5.90
N LEU A 112 -6.57 19.37 5.42
CA LEU A 112 -5.27 19.86 5.90
C LEU A 112 -5.08 21.34 5.61
N ALA A 113 -5.53 21.83 4.46
CA ALA A 113 -5.53 23.26 4.12
C ALA A 113 -6.41 24.08 5.06
N GLY A 114 -7.63 23.57 5.38
CA GLY A 114 -8.54 24.18 6.33
C GLY A 114 -7.96 24.25 7.75
N ILE A 115 -7.37 23.15 8.23
CA ILE A 115 -6.71 23.07 9.53
C ILE A 115 -5.56 24.08 9.60
N SER A 116 -4.73 24.13 8.57
CA SER A 116 -3.59 25.06 8.51
C SER A 116 -4.05 26.52 8.50
N ARG A 117 -5.16 26.83 7.80
CA ARG A 117 -5.76 28.14 7.83
C ARG A 117 -6.31 28.51 9.22
N HIS A 118 -6.90 27.55 9.92
CA HIS A 118 -7.43 27.76 11.27
C HIS A 118 -6.33 28.19 12.26
N PHE A 119 -5.16 27.53 12.24
CA PHE A 119 -4.08 27.80 13.17
C PHE A 119 -3.18 28.97 12.76
N PHE A 120 -2.90 29.15 11.47
CA PHE A 120 -1.90 30.07 10.95
C PHE A 120 -2.43 31.07 9.92
N GLY A 121 -3.77 31.13 9.72
CA GLY A 121 -4.38 32.03 8.75
C GLY A 121 -3.95 31.77 7.31
N SER A 122 -3.96 32.81 6.47
CA SER A 122 -3.59 32.70 5.05
C SER A 122 -2.12 32.29 4.86
N PHE A 123 -1.22 32.66 5.77
CA PHE A 123 0.17 32.23 5.74
C PHE A 123 0.27 30.70 5.88
N GLY A 124 -0.52 30.08 6.76
CA GLY A 124 -0.58 28.63 6.91
C GLY A 124 -1.03 27.91 5.64
N GLN A 125 -1.98 28.46 4.91
CA GLN A 125 -2.42 27.87 3.63
C GLN A 125 -1.32 27.87 2.57
N VAL A 126 -0.61 28.99 2.40
CA VAL A 126 0.52 29.08 1.46
C VAL A 126 1.61 28.10 1.85
N LEU A 127 1.89 28.03 3.15
CA LEU A 127 2.92 27.19 3.70
C LEU A 127 2.63 25.70 3.49
N ILE A 128 1.40 25.24 3.80
CA ILE A 128 1.03 23.83 3.59
C ILE A 128 1.00 23.48 2.09
N ALA A 129 0.58 24.40 1.23
CA ALA A 129 0.62 24.22 -0.21
C ALA A 129 2.05 24.01 -0.71
N ALA A 130 3.00 24.81 -0.25
CA ALA A 130 4.42 24.65 -0.58
C ALA A 130 4.99 23.31 -0.09
N ILE A 131 4.66 22.91 1.15
CA ILE A 131 5.11 21.63 1.72
C ILE A 131 4.58 20.47 0.88
N VAL A 132 3.28 20.44 0.59
CA VAL A 132 2.64 19.38 -0.18
C VAL A 132 3.23 19.33 -1.59
N LEU A 133 3.42 20.48 -2.24
CA LEU A 133 4.02 20.54 -3.58
C LEU A 133 5.43 19.93 -3.60
N VAL A 134 6.30 20.31 -2.67
CA VAL A 134 7.68 19.79 -2.59
C VAL A 134 7.68 18.28 -2.24
N ALA A 135 6.85 17.86 -1.31
CA ALA A 135 6.74 16.46 -0.91
C ALA A 135 6.23 15.59 -2.08
N CYS A 136 5.16 16.00 -2.75
CA CYS A 136 4.62 15.29 -3.92
C CYS A 136 5.63 15.26 -5.08
N LEU A 137 6.33 16.37 -5.34
CA LEU A 137 7.34 16.43 -6.39
C LEU A 137 8.48 15.44 -6.13
N LYS A 138 8.99 15.40 -4.89
CA LYS A 138 10.05 14.45 -4.48
C LYS A 138 9.60 13.01 -4.68
N THR A 139 8.39 12.66 -4.25
CA THR A 139 7.83 11.32 -4.40
C THR A 139 7.61 10.96 -5.87
N SER A 140 7.06 11.88 -6.67
CA SER A 140 6.87 11.68 -8.12
C SER A 140 8.18 11.39 -8.84
N ILE A 141 9.23 12.19 -8.57
CA ILE A 141 10.56 11.96 -9.17
C ILE A 141 11.05 10.55 -8.82
N GLY A 142 10.96 10.16 -7.54
CA GLY A 142 11.40 8.83 -7.10
C GLY A 142 10.64 7.69 -7.78
N LEU A 143 9.31 7.78 -7.84
CA LEU A 143 8.47 6.76 -8.46
C LEU A 143 8.69 6.67 -9.97
N VAL A 144 8.74 7.80 -10.69
CA VAL A 144 9.00 7.83 -12.12
C VAL A 144 10.38 7.23 -12.42
N THR A 145 11.39 7.57 -11.62
CA THR A 145 12.75 7.02 -11.78
C THR A 145 12.74 5.50 -11.60
N ALA A 146 12.19 5.01 -10.48
CA ALA A 146 12.15 3.57 -10.18
C ALA A 146 11.37 2.77 -11.25
N CYS A 147 10.21 3.28 -11.68
CA CYS A 147 9.44 2.65 -12.74
C CYS A 147 10.19 2.68 -14.09
N ALA A 148 10.80 3.81 -14.46
CA ALA A 148 11.52 3.94 -15.73
C ALA A 148 12.77 3.03 -15.78
N GLU A 149 13.50 2.88 -14.68
CA GLU A 149 14.63 1.95 -14.58
C GLU A 149 14.16 0.50 -14.75
N MET A 150 13.14 0.09 -13.99
CA MET A 150 12.60 -1.28 -14.07
C MET A 150 12.07 -1.61 -15.48
N PHE A 151 11.33 -0.70 -16.10
CA PHE A 151 10.80 -0.93 -17.44
C PHE A 151 11.88 -0.88 -18.53
N ALA A 152 12.93 -0.09 -18.38
CA ALA A 152 14.07 -0.08 -19.28
C ALA A 152 14.84 -1.41 -19.23
N GLU A 153 14.93 -2.05 -18.07
CA GLU A 153 15.52 -3.39 -17.93
C GLU A 153 14.61 -4.48 -18.53
N MET A 154 13.29 -4.41 -18.31
CA MET A 154 12.32 -5.38 -18.86
C MET A 154 12.15 -5.26 -20.36
N PHE A 155 12.18 -4.05 -20.90
CA PHE A 155 11.96 -3.74 -22.31
C PHE A 155 13.11 -2.91 -22.89
N PRO A 156 14.26 -3.53 -23.19
CA PRO A 156 15.48 -2.81 -23.62
C PRO A 156 15.34 -2.03 -24.95
N ARG A 157 14.24 -2.25 -25.70
CA ARG A 157 13.98 -1.52 -26.96
C ARG A 157 13.70 -0.03 -26.74
N LEU A 158 13.17 0.31 -25.55
CA LEU A 158 12.91 1.68 -25.14
C LEU A 158 13.89 2.05 -24.02
N GLY A 159 14.67 3.11 -24.23
CA GLY A 159 15.63 3.54 -23.20
C GLY A 159 14.93 4.23 -22.01
N TYR A 160 15.67 4.38 -20.92
CA TYR A 160 15.21 5.04 -19.69
C TYR A 160 14.45 6.36 -19.93
N ARG A 161 14.98 7.24 -20.81
CA ARG A 161 14.35 8.54 -21.09
C ARG A 161 12.95 8.41 -21.70
N ALA A 162 12.76 7.44 -22.59
CA ALA A 162 11.45 7.21 -23.21
C ALA A 162 10.43 6.75 -22.16
N TRP A 163 10.81 5.82 -21.29
CA TRP A 163 9.94 5.36 -20.19
C TRP A 163 9.65 6.47 -19.19
N ALA A 164 10.66 7.25 -18.78
CA ALA A 164 10.46 8.39 -17.88
C ALA A 164 9.47 9.42 -18.45
N LEU A 165 9.60 9.77 -19.74
CA LEU A 165 8.66 10.68 -20.41
C LEU A 165 7.26 10.08 -20.52
N THR A 166 7.13 8.78 -20.80
CA THR A 166 5.85 8.09 -20.87
C THR A 166 5.14 8.12 -19.52
N PHE A 167 5.81 7.74 -18.43
CA PHE A 167 5.23 7.77 -17.09
C PHE A 167 4.88 9.18 -16.64
N THR A 168 5.72 10.16 -16.93
CA THR A 168 5.43 11.57 -16.62
C THR A 168 4.22 12.06 -17.42
N GLY A 169 4.13 11.74 -18.71
CA GLY A 169 2.99 12.13 -19.55
C GLY A 169 1.67 11.50 -19.10
N VAL A 170 1.69 10.20 -18.77
CA VAL A 170 0.50 9.51 -18.22
C VAL A 170 0.09 10.13 -16.89
N SER A 171 1.05 10.37 -15.98
CA SER A 171 0.77 11.01 -14.68
C SER A 171 0.19 12.41 -14.86
N LEU A 172 0.71 13.19 -15.80
CA LEU A 172 0.18 14.52 -16.14
C LEU A 172 -1.27 14.44 -16.65
N ALA A 173 -1.57 13.49 -17.53
CA ALA A 173 -2.93 13.30 -18.04
C ALA A 173 -3.91 12.93 -16.90
N VAL A 174 -3.52 11.99 -16.04
CA VAL A 174 -4.33 11.55 -14.90
C VAL A 174 -4.52 12.68 -13.88
N SER A 175 -3.52 13.52 -13.64
CA SER A 175 -3.61 14.61 -12.65
C SER A 175 -4.71 15.63 -12.95
N ASN A 176 -5.13 15.74 -14.22
CA ASN A 176 -6.22 16.65 -14.63
C ASN A 176 -7.61 16.19 -14.23
N ILE A 177 -7.79 14.94 -13.78
CA ILE A 177 -9.10 14.40 -13.36
C ILE A 177 -9.50 14.92 -11.97
N GLY A 178 -8.54 15.37 -11.17
CA GLY A 178 -8.74 15.86 -9.80
C GLY A 178 -8.56 14.79 -8.72
N LEU A 179 -8.16 15.24 -7.54
CA LEU A 179 -7.74 14.36 -6.43
C LEU A 179 -8.84 13.39 -5.98
N SER A 180 -10.08 13.88 -5.83
CA SER A 180 -11.19 13.04 -5.36
C SER A 180 -11.52 11.91 -6.34
N ALA A 181 -11.48 12.18 -7.64
CA ALA A 181 -11.68 11.17 -8.68
C ALA A 181 -10.52 10.17 -8.72
N ILE A 182 -9.27 10.63 -8.59
CA ILE A 182 -8.09 9.76 -8.52
C ILE A 182 -8.22 8.80 -7.34
N ILE A 183 -8.58 9.27 -6.15
CA ILE A 183 -8.79 8.42 -4.97
C ILE A 183 -9.90 7.40 -5.24
N SER A 184 -11.03 7.83 -5.78
CA SER A 184 -12.18 6.95 -6.07
C SER A 184 -11.84 5.81 -7.03
N TRP A 185 -11.01 6.07 -8.06
CA TRP A 185 -10.61 5.05 -9.04
C TRP A 185 -9.39 4.24 -8.60
N SER A 186 -8.52 4.78 -7.76
CA SER A 186 -7.36 4.05 -7.24
C SER A 186 -7.73 3.08 -6.12
N THR A 187 -8.75 3.39 -5.30
CA THR A 187 -9.15 2.52 -4.19
C THR A 187 -9.46 1.08 -4.60
N PRO A 188 -10.28 0.79 -5.66
CA PRO A 188 -10.50 -0.58 -6.09
C PRO A 188 -9.22 -1.30 -6.49
N LEU A 189 -8.32 -0.61 -7.20
CA LEU A 189 -7.04 -1.18 -7.59
C LEU A 189 -6.16 -1.51 -6.38
N LEU A 190 -6.18 -0.65 -5.35
CA LEU A 190 -5.47 -0.90 -4.10
C LEU A 190 -6.05 -2.10 -3.36
N MET A 191 -7.36 -2.25 -3.29
CA MET A 191 -8.02 -3.42 -2.68
C MET A 191 -7.60 -4.73 -3.36
N PHE A 192 -7.28 -4.70 -4.66
CA PHE A 192 -6.72 -5.84 -5.37
C PHE A 192 -5.22 -6.05 -5.10
N LEU A 193 -4.42 -4.98 -5.12
CA LEU A 193 -2.96 -5.08 -5.05
C LEU A 193 -2.44 -5.35 -3.64
N TYR A 194 -3.09 -4.81 -2.59
CA TYR A 194 -2.61 -4.95 -1.22
C TYR A 194 -2.59 -6.38 -0.70
N PRO A 195 -3.64 -7.20 -0.87
CA PRO A 195 -3.59 -8.62 -0.52
C PRO A 195 -2.42 -9.36 -1.16
N LEU A 196 -2.18 -9.09 -2.45
CA LEU A 196 -1.05 -9.68 -3.18
C LEU A 196 0.30 -9.21 -2.64
N ALA A 197 0.44 -7.91 -2.38
CA ALA A 197 1.66 -7.33 -1.81
C ALA A 197 1.95 -7.90 -0.42
N ILE A 198 0.95 -7.98 0.47
CA ILE A 198 1.09 -8.56 1.80
C ILE A 198 1.48 -10.03 1.70
N ALA A 199 0.81 -10.81 0.84
CA ALA A 199 1.15 -12.21 0.63
C ALA A 199 2.59 -12.39 0.13
N LEU A 200 3.05 -11.57 -0.82
CA LEU A 200 4.42 -11.59 -1.33
C LEU A 200 5.45 -11.22 -0.25
N ILE A 201 5.17 -10.21 0.58
CA ILE A 201 6.03 -9.82 1.69
C ILE A 201 6.14 -10.97 2.70
N LEU A 202 5.02 -11.56 3.10
CA LEU A 202 5.00 -12.69 4.04
C LEU A 202 5.74 -13.91 3.48
N LEU A 203 5.56 -14.24 2.21
CA LEU A 203 6.30 -15.31 1.54
C LEU A 203 7.79 -14.99 1.43
N GLY A 204 8.16 -13.74 1.17
CA GLY A 204 9.53 -13.27 1.15
C GLY A 204 10.21 -13.46 2.52
N LEU A 205 9.55 -13.05 3.60
CA LEU A 205 10.02 -13.26 4.97
C LEU A 205 10.10 -14.75 5.34
N ALA A 206 9.16 -15.57 4.85
CA ALA A 206 9.13 -17.00 5.08
C ALA A 206 10.09 -17.78 4.14
N SER A 207 10.71 -17.14 3.15
CA SER A 207 11.53 -17.81 2.13
C SER A 207 12.65 -18.70 2.67
N PRO A 208 13.36 -18.37 3.79
CA PRO A 208 14.36 -19.25 4.37
C PRO A 208 13.79 -20.61 4.81
N TRP A 209 12.53 -20.63 5.25
CA TRP A 209 11.84 -21.86 5.69
C TRP A 209 11.18 -22.60 4.53
N LEU A 210 10.81 -21.89 3.48
CA LEU A 210 10.14 -22.46 2.29
C LEU A 210 11.11 -23.10 1.30
N LYS A 211 12.44 -22.99 1.52
CA LYS A 211 13.51 -23.61 0.71
C LYS A 211 13.35 -23.39 -0.81
N GLY A 212 12.92 -22.20 -1.23
CA GLY A 212 12.82 -21.84 -2.65
C GLY A 212 11.75 -22.60 -3.46
N ARG A 213 10.73 -23.14 -2.82
CA ARG A 213 9.66 -23.91 -3.49
C ARG A 213 8.73 -22.98 -4.27
N GLY A 214 9.01 -22.77 -5.56
CA GLY A 214 8.22 -21.93 -6.45
C GLY A 214 6.73 -22.29 -6.53
N SER A 215 6.41 -23.59 -6.35
CA SER A 215 5.01 -24.07 -6.32
C SER A 215 4.18 -23.43 -5.20
N ILE A 216 4.80 -23.14 -4.05
CA ILE A 216 4.12 -22.47 -2.92
C ILE A 216 3.82 -21.02 -3.29
N LEU A 217 4.79 -20.33 -3.87
CA LEU A 217 4.63 -18.93 -4.31
C LEU A 217 3.47 -18.82 -5.32
N VAL A 218 3.47 -19.67 -6.35
CA VAL A 218 2.42 -19.69 -7.37
C VAL A 218 1.06 -20.02 -6.76
N GLY A 219 0.99 -21.02 -5.87
CA GLY A 219 -0.26 -21.43 -5.22
C GLY A 219 -0.87 -20.30 -4.38
N VAL A 220 -0.06 -19.63 -3.54
CA VAL A 220 -0.52 -18.53 -2.71
C VAL A 220 -0.95 -17.34 -3.55
N VAL A 221 -0.11 -16.89 -4.50
CA VAL A 221 -0.41 -15.73 -5.35
C VAL A 221 -1.65 -15.97 -6.20
N ALA A 222 -1.84 -17.17 -6.74
CA ALA A 222 -3.03 -17.50 -7.52
C ALA A 222 -4.31 -17.46 -6.65
N CYS A 223 -4.30 -18.11 -5.48
CA CYS A 223 -5.47 -18.14 -4.60
C CYS A 223 -5.81 -16.76 -4.02
N VAL A 224 -4.80 -16.00 -3.58
CA VAL A 224 -4.98 -14.62 -3.11
C VAL A 224 -5.45 -13.72 -4.24
N GLY A 225 -4.90 -13.86 -5.45
CA GLY A 225 -5.29 -13.08 -6.62
C GLY A 225 -6.76 -13.28 -6.99
N VAL A 226 -7.26 -14.52 -6.95
CA VAL A 226 -8.68 -14.80 -7.18
C VAL A 226 -9.56 -14.15 -6.12
N ALA A 227 -9.19 -14.25 -4.83
CA ALA A 227 -9.94 -13.59 -3.76
C ALA A 227 -9.93 -12.07 -3.90
N ALA A 228 -8.77 -11.47 -4.18
CA ALA A 228 -8.60 -10.03 -4.37
C ALA A 228 -9.36 -9.47 -5.58
N LEU A 229 -9.66 -10.28 -6.61
CA LEU A 229 -10.54 -9.87 -7.70
C LEU A 229 -11.98 -9.59 -7.22
N PHE A 230 -12.47 -10.32 -6.23
CA PHE A 230 -13.79 -10.03 -5.64
C PHE A 230 -13.75 -8.74 -4.81
N ASP A 231 -12.64 -8.45 -4.10
CA ASP A 231 -12.45 -7.17 -3.40
C ASP A 231 -12.40 -6.00 -4.39
N LEU A 232 -11.70 -6.15 -5.53
CA LEU A 232 -11.71 -5.18 -6.63
C LEU A 232 -13.13 -4.92 -7.11
N LEU A 233 -13.90 -5.99 -7.43
CA LEU A 233 -15.26 -5.88 -7.93
C LEU A 233 -16.19 -5.21 -6.92
N ALA A 234 -16.04 -5.54 -5.64
CA ALA A 234 -16.83 -4.92 -4.56
C ALA A 234 -16.55 -3.42 -4.41
N ALA A 235 -15.32 -2.98 -4.64
CA ALA A 235 -14.88 -1.60 -4.47
C ALA A 235 -15.12 -0.71 -5.69
N LEU A 236 -15.48 -1.24 -6.87
CA LEU A 236 -15.69 -0.46 -8.09
C LEU A 236 -16.81 0.59 -7.92
N PRO A 237 -16.58 1.86 -8.29
CA PRO A 237 -17.58 2.92 -8.16
C PRO A 237 -18.77 2.75 -9.10
N SER A 238 -18.59 2.09 -10.24
CA SER A 238 -19.67 1.74 -11.17
C SER A 238 -19.89 0.23 -11.19
N ALA A 239 -21.10 -0.22 -10.90
CA ALA A 239 -21.45 -1.64 -10.86
C ALA A 239 -21.69 -2.20 -12.27
N PRO A 240 -20.82 -3.10 -12.80
CA PRO A 240 -21.16 -3.83 -14.01
C PRO A 240 -22.32 -4.81 -13.75
N ALA A 241 -23.07 -5.14 -14.78
CA ALA A 241 -24.19 -6.08 -14.67
C ALA A 241 -23.71 -7.43 -14.11
N GLY A 242 -24.39 -7.95 -13.09
CA GLY A 242 -24.05 -9.21 -12.43
C GLY A 242 -23.00 -9.11 -11.30
N ARG A 243 -22.44 -7.90 -11.02
CA ARG A 243 -21.48 -7.70 -9.93
C ARG A 243 -22.05 -8.13 -8.58
N ASP A 244 -23.27 -7.72 -8.27
CA ASP A 244 -23.86 -7.94 -6.94
C ASP A 244 -24.02 -9.43 -6.64
N ALA A 245 -24.43 -10.24 -7.63
CA ALA A 245 -24.49 -11.70 -7.47
C ALA A 245 -23.12 -12.33 -7.21
N LEU A 246 -22.06 -11.85 -7.86
CA LEU A 246 -20.69 -12.33 -7.64
C LEU A 246 -20.16 -11.92 -6.25
N VAL A 247 -20.40 -10.68 -5.85
CA VAL A 247 -19.98 -10.17 -4.55
C VAL A 247 -20.74 -10.85 -3.41
N ASP A 248 -22.06 -11.09 -3.57
CA ASP A 248 -22.85 -11.81 -2.59
C ASP A 248 -22.43 -13.29 -2.49
N GLY A 249 -22.10 -13.91 -3.61
CA GLY A 249 -21.46 -15.24 -3.62
C GLY A 249 -20.12 -15.23 -2.87
N ALA A 250 -19.30 -14.23 -3.08
CA ALA A 250 -18.02 -14.10 -2.37
C ALA A 250 -18.22 -13.91 -0.86
N ARG A 251 -19.21 -13.13 -0.42
CA ARG A 251 -19.55 -12.93 1.01
C ARG A 251 -19.94 -14.24 1.71
N THR A 252 -20.59 -15.16 1.00
CA THR A 252 -20.99 -16.44 1.58
C THR A 252 -19.84 -17.44 1.66
N VAL A 253 -18.88 -17.38 0.73
CA VAL A 253 -17.79 -18.36 0.60
C VAL A 253 -16.50 -17.91 1.27
N LEU A 254 -16.20 -16.60 1.25
CA LEU A 254 -14.95 -16.04 1.79
C LEU A 254 -15.16 -15.50 3.21
N PRO A 255 -14.63 -16.17 4.25
CA PRO A 255 -14.68 -15.65 5.62
C PRO A 255 -14.01 -14.29 5.71
N TRP A 256 -14.59 -13.39 6.50
CA TRP A 256 -14.10 -12.02 6.72
C TRP A 256 -14.01 -11.14 5.48
N PHE A 257 -14.73 -11.47 4.42
CA PHE A 257 -14.76 -10.68 3.18
C PHE A 257 -15.21 -9.24 3.43
N GLU A 258 -16.27 -9.03 4.23
CA GLU A 258 -16.76 -7.69 4.60
C GLU A 258 -15.73 -6.85 5.36
N ASN A 259 -14.82 -7.53 6.06
CA ASN A 259 -13.72 -6.90 6.79
C ASN A 259 -12.45 -6.73 5.95
N GLY A 260 -12.49 -7.02 4.62
CA GLY A 260 -11.35 -6.91 3.72
C GLY A 260 -10.25 -7.96 3.92
N PHE A 261 -10.55 -9.05 4.65
CA PHE A 261 -9.65 -10.18 4.88
C PHE A 261 -10.06 -11.46 4.17
N GLY A 262 -10.95 -11.37 3.18
CA GLY A 262 -11.43 -12.53 2.42
C GLY A 262 -10.33 -13.32 1.72
N TRP A 263 -9.18 -12.72 1.48
CA TRP A 263 -8.01 -13.34 0.86
C TRP A 263 -7.20 -14.26 1.79
N VAL A 264 -7.36 -14.17 3.11
CA VAL A 264 -6.52 -14.89 4.10
C VAL A 264 -6.69 -16.40 3.99
N VAL A 265 -7.95 -16.87 3.99
CA VAL A 265 -8.24 -18.32 3.89
C VAL A 265 -7.80 -18.91 2.53
N PRO A 266 -8.14 -18.30 1.38
CA PRO A 266 -7.58 -18.72 0.09
C PRO A 266 -6.05 -18.73 0.06
N GLY A 267 -5.39 -17.74 0.67
CA GLY A 267 -3.93 -17.66 0.79
C GLY A 267 -3.35 -18.86 1.56
N LEU A 268 -3.96 -19.23 2.69
CA LEU A 268 -3.57 -20.42 3.45
C LEU A 268 -3.80 -21.71 2.66
N LEU A 269 -4.92 -21.84 1.96
CA LEU A 269 -5.18 -22.98 1.08
C LEU A 269 -4.16 -23.07 -0.05
N GLY A 270 -3.79 -21.95 -0.66
CA GLY A 270 -2.72 -21.85 -1.65
C GLY A 270 -1.36 -22.28 -1.11
N LEU A 271 -1.05 -21.94 0.14
CA LEU A 271 0.18 -22.37 0.82
C LEU A 271 0.22 -23.88 1.03
N VAL A 272 -0.86 -24.47 1.54
CA VAL A 272 -0.98 -25.92 1.74
C VAL A 272 -0.94 -26.66 0.41
N GLY A 273 -1.74 -26.25 -0.57
CA GLY A 273 -1.78 -26.85 -1.91
C GLY A 273 -0.42 -26.76 -2.61
N GLY A 274 0.23 -25.61 -2.58
CA GLY A 274 1.56 -25.41 -3.13
C GLY A 274 2.63 -26.29 -2.44
N ALA A 275 2.51 -26.49 -1.12
CA ALA A 275 3.39 -27.38 -0.37
C ALA A 275 3.21 -28.86 -0.78
N ILE A 276 1.96 -29.31 -0.98
CA ILE A 276 1.64 -30.65 -1.45
C ILE A 276 2.22 -30.86 -2.85
N VAL A 277 1.95 -29.95 -3.78
CA VAL A 277 2.48 -30.02 -5.16
C VAL A 277 4.01 -30.05 -5.16
N SER A 278 4.65 -29.26 -4.31
CA SER A 278 6.12 -29.28 -4.17
C SER A 278 6.64 -30.61 -3.69
N ARG A 279 5.97 -31.27 -2.75
CA ARG A 279 6.37 -32.62 -2.26
C ARG A 279 6.21 -33.67 -3.36
N VAL A 280 5.08 -33.67 -4.06
CA VAL A 280 4.79 -34.62 -5.15
C VAL A 280 5.84 -34.49 -6.27
N ARG A 281 6.16 -33.27 -6.70
CA ARG A 281 7.21 -33.05 -7.72
C ARG A 281 8.58 -33.54 -7.28
N HIS A 282 8.92 -33.34 -6.01
CA HIS A 282 10.20 -33.83 -5.48
C HIS A 282 10.27 -35.36 -5.46
N LEU A 283 9.20 -36.06 -5.11
CA LEU A 283 9.11 -37.51 -5.13
C LEU A 283 9.16 -38.07 -6.56
N SER A 284 8.52 -37.40 -7.51
CA SER A 284 8.54 -37.79 -8.93
C SER A 284 9.94 -37.71 -9.55
N LEU A 285 10.73 -36.68 -9.17
CA LEU A 285 12.12 -36.54 -9.64
C LEU A 285 13.05 -37.61 -9.08
N ILE A 286 12.83 -38.09 -7.85
CA ILE A 286 13.60 -39.16 -7.23
C ILE A 286 13.36 -40.49 -7.95
N HIS A 287 12.11 -40.78 -8.36
CA HIS A 287 11.74 -42.02 -9.08
C HIS A 287 12.30 -42.07 -10.52
N ILE A 288 12.58 -40.93 -11.15
CA ILE A 288 13.14 -40.86 -12.51
C ILE A 288 14.69 -41.02 -12.46
N SER A 289 15.32 -40.79 -11.31
CA SER A 289 16.78 -40.85 -11.13
C SER A 289 17.30 -42.23 -10.66
N GLU A 290 16.46 -43.21 -10.38
CA GLU A 290 16.91 -44.59 -10.15
C GLU A 290 17.08 -45.32 -11.50
N PRO A 291 18.31 -45.60 -11.94
CA PRO A 291 18.54 -46.47 -13.09
C PRO A 291 18.12 -47.89 -12.69
N THR A 292 17.14 -48.44 -13.42
CA THR A 292 16.87 -49.88 -13.37
C THR A 292 18.17 -50.67 -13.48
N ARG A 293 18.59 -51.28 -12.39
CA ARG A 293 19.53 -52.37 -12.40
C ARG A 293 18.85 -53.68 -12.75
#